data_22be8a280bfb30aef28fc79cd20495d3
#
_entry.id   22be8a280bfb30aef28fc79cd20495d3
#
_cell.length_a   1.000
_cell.length_b   1.000
_cell.length_c   1.000
_cell.angle_alpha   90.00
_cell.angle_beta   90.00
_cell.angle_gamma   90.00
#
_symmetry.space_group_name_H-M   'P 1'
#
loop_
_entity.id
_entity.type
_entity.pdbx_description
1 polymer ?
#
loop_
_entity_poly.entity_id
_entity_poly.type
_entity_poly.pdbx_seq_one_letter_code
_entity_poly.pdbx_strand_id
1 'polypeptide(L)'
;MQKYMGEIALTITAIIWGSGFVASAISLEHFTPYQILAGRFLIGTIILSVIFHKRLKNINKSTMIKGAVLGIFLYLAFALQTVGLQFTTPSKNAFLTAVNVVIVPFIAFVIYKRKIDIYELMGAVLAMVGVGILSLKLSAEINIGDLLTLGCAFGFAFHIFYTAKYVKDSDPVSLTLIQMMTAAVIGVVVVLFKGETSFIIEKGGMYSLLYLGVFSTTIAYLLQTVAQKMITETKAAIILSTESFWGMVFSVAILDEDMTIKMVIGAILILSAIIISETKLPFLKKNKLKEIT
;
A
#
# COMPACT_ATOMS: atom_id res chain seq x y z
N MET A 1 16.69 19.24 10.46
CA MET A 1 16.27 17.83 10.52
C MET A 1 14.76 17.66 10.69
N GLN A 2 14.08 18.34 11.61
CA GLN A 2 12.62 18.19 11.82
C GLN A 2 11.75 18.42 10.56
N LYS A 3 12.18 19.29 9.62
CA LYS A 3 11.41 19.65 8.42
C LYS A 3 11.18 18.50 7.44
N TYR A 4 12.04 17.48 7.43
CA TYR A 4 11.99 16.36 6.48
C TYR A 4 11.71 15.00 7.16
N MET A 5 11.35 14.99 8.44
CA MET A 5 11.12 13.74 9.17
C MET A 5 9.96 12.91 8.59
N GLY A 6 8.91 13.58 8.13
CA GLY A 6 7.76 12.90 7.51
C GLY A 6 8.16 12.22 6.19
N GLU A 7 8.91 12.91 5.34
CA GLU A 7 9.39 12.38 4.07
C GLU A 7 10.35 11.20 4.27
N ILE A 8 11.29 11.33 5.21
CA ILE A 8 12.23 10.23 5.54
C ILE A 8 11.47 9.01 6.05
N ALA A 9 10.51 9.20 6.96
CA ALA A 9 9.71 8.10 7.49
C ALA A 9 8.93 7.37 6.38
N LEU A 10 8.30 8.11 5.44
CA LEU A 10 7.60 7.48 4.32
C LEU A 10 8.52 6.83 3.30
N THR A 11 9.72 7.39 3.07
CA THR A 11 10.72 6.75 2.21
C THR A 11 11.16 5.40 2.79
N ILE A 12 11.42 5.35 4.11
CA ILE A 12 11.72 4.10 4.81
C ILE A 12 10.54 3.13 4.69
N THR A 13 9.32 3.62 4.87
CA THR A 13 8.10 2.81 4.70
C THR A 13 8.00 2.21 3.30
N ALA A 14 8.25 3.00 2.26
CA ALA A 14 8.21 2.55 0.87
C ALA A 14 9.27 1.48 0.57
N ILE A 15 10.49 1.61 1.10
CA ILE A 15 11.55 0.60 0.99
C ILE A 15 11.11 -0.71 1.67
N ILE A 16 10.58 -0.61 2.90
CA ILE A 16 10.10 -1.78 3.65
C ILE A 16 8.94 -2.46 2.92
N TRP A 17 7.99 -1.70 2.38
CA TRP A 17 6.88 -2.29 1.63
C TRP A 17 7.33 -2.89 0.31
N GLY A 18 8.28 -2.26 -0.39
CA GLY A 18 8.88 -2.83 -1.60
C GLY A 18 9.45 -4.23 -1.33
N SER A 19 10.26 -4.40 -0.28
CA SER A 19 10.76 -5.72 0.11
C SER A 19 9.66 -6.65 0.66
N GLY A 20 8.56 -6.09 1.14
CA GLY A 20 7.38 -6.83 1.60
C GLY A 20 6.68 -7.64 0.50
N PHE A 21 6.76 -7.24 -0.77
CA PHE A 21 6.23 -8.02 -1.89
C PHE A 21 7.01 -9.33 -2.05
N VAL A 22 8.33 -9.29 -1.95
CA VAL A 22 9.20 -10.46 -1.97
C VAL A 22 8.93 -11.37 -0.77
N ALA A 23 8.88 -10.81 0.44
CA ALA A 23 8.57 -11.56 1.64
C ALA A 23 7.18 -12.21 1.58
N SER A 24 6.20 -11.55 0.95
CA SER A 24 4.87 -12.12 0.73
C SER A 24 4.90 -13.28 -0.26
N ALA A 25 5.68 -13.18 -1.34
CA ALA A 25 5.86 -14.25 -2.31
C ALA A 25 6.48 -15.49 -1.63
N ILE A 26 7.57 -15.31 -0.87
CA ILE A 26 8.21 -16.40 -0.11
C ILE A 26 7.22 -17.00 0.92
N SER A 27 6.44 -16.16 1.61
CA SER A 27 5.45 -16.66 2.57
C SER A 27 4.37 -17.51 1.92
N LEU A 28 3.97 -17.20 0.68
CA LEU A 28 2.96 -17.95 -0.08
C LEU A 28 3.41 -19.35 -0.49
N GLU A 29 4.70 -19.66 -0.47
CA GLU A 29 5.22 -21.01 -0.67
C GLU A 29 4.92 -21.94 0.54
N HIS A 30 4.65 -21.37 1.73
CA HIS A 30 4.50 -22.10 2.98
C HIS A 30 3.11 -21.93 3.63
N PHE A 31 2.44 -20.80 3.36
CA PHE A 31 1.18 -20.44 4.01
C PHE A 31 0.13 -20.02 2.98
N THR A 32 -1.14 -20.20 3.33
CA THR A 32 -2.23 -19.62 2.55
C THR A 32 -2.24 -18.09 2.69
N PRO A 33 -2.82 -17.35 1.73
CA PRO A 33 -2.95 -15.90 1.84
C PRO A 33 -3.60 -15.45 3.16
N TYR A 34 -4.61 -16.17 3.62
CA TYR A 34 -5.37 -15.81 4.82
C TYR A 34 -4.58 -16.09 6.11
N GLN A 35 -3.75 -17.15 6.12
CA GLN A 35 -2.82 -17.43 7.22
C GLN A 35 -1.75 -16.33 7.32
N ILE A 36 -1.19 -15.88 6.18
CA ILE A 36 -0.24 -14.78 6.15
C ILE A 36 -0.87 -13.51 6.72
N LEU A 37 -2.10 -13.18 6.31
CA LEU A 37 -2.80 -11.99 6.80
C LEU A 37 -3.10 -12.07 8.29
N ALA A 38 -3.63 -13.20 8.78
CA ALA A 38 -3.87 -13.39 10.20
C ALA A 38 -2.57 -13.28 11.00
N GLY A 39 -1.50 -13.95 10.56
CA GLY A 39 -0.21 -13.97 11.22
C GLY A 39 0.42 -12.58 11.29
N ARG A 40 0.53 -11.87 10.17
CA ARG A 40 1.17 -10.54 10.14
C ARG A 40 0.44 -9.50 10.99
N PHE A 41 -0.91 -9.49 10.96
CA PHE A 41 -1.69 -8.55 11.76
C PHE A 41 -1.73 -8.92 13.24
N LEU A 42 -1.72 -10.21 13.60
CA LEU A 42 -1.58 -10.66 14.99
C LEU A 42 -0.23 -10.24 15.57
N ILE A 43 0.87 -10.47 14.84
CA ILE A 43 2.21 -10.04 15.26
C ILE A 43 2.21 -8.52 15.49
N GLY A 44 1.70 -7.74 14.54
CA GLY A 44 1.62 -6.29 14.67
C GLY A 44 0.79 -5.84 15.86
N THR A 45 -0.36 -6.48 16.07
CA THR A 45 -1.25 -6.20 17.21
C THR A 45 -0.55 -6.48 18.53
N ILE A 46 0.10 -7.64 18.69
CA ILE A 46 0.79 -8.02 19.91
C ILE A 46 1.92 -7.04 20.22
N ILE A 47 2.78 -6.76 19.24
CA ILE A 47 3.93 -5.85 19.42
C ILE A 47 3.45 -4.46 19.84
N LEU A 48 2.50 -3.87 19.11
CA LEU A 48 2.00 -2.53 19.43
C LEU A 48 1.26 -2.50 20.77
N SER A 49 0.49 -3.55 21.10
CA SER A 49 -0.21 -3.65 22.39
C SER A 49 0.75 -3.74 23.58
N VAL A 50 1.86 -4.49 23.43
CA VAL A 50 2.87 -4.59 24.49
C VAL A 50 3.63 -3.27 24.66
N ILE A 51 4.12 -2.68 23.56
CA ILE A 51 4.91 -1.44 23.62
C ILE A 51 4.07 -0.26 24.09
N PHE A 52 2.84 -0.16 23.60
CA PHE A 52 1.96 0.99 23.85
C PHE A 52 0.77 0.67 24.79
N HIS A 53 0.90 -0.32 25.68
CA HIS A 53 -0.16 -0.77 26.59
C HIS A 53 -0.82 0.37 27.39
N LYS A 54 -0.06 1.41 27.75
CA LYS A 54 -0.59 2.59 28.46
C LYS A 54 -1.58 3.39 27.60
N ARG A 55 -1.43 3.39 26.29
CA ARG A 55 -2.33 4.11 25.37
C ARG A 55 -3.66 3.41 25.17
N LEU A 56 -3.72 2.07 25.32
CA LEU A 56 -4.95 1.29 25.23
C LEU A 56 -6.03 1.80 26.21
N LYS A 57 -5.62 2.22 27.42
CA LYS A 57 -6.55 2.70 28.47
C LYS A 57 -7.22 4.02 28.13
N ASN A 58 -6.67 4.81 27.19
CA ASN A 58 -7.11 6.16 26.86
C ASN A 58 -7.73 6.27 25.46
N ILE A 59 -8.03 5.15 24.81
CA ILE A 59 -8.65 5.16 23.48
C ILE A 59 -10.12 5.52 23.62
N ASN A 60 -10.51 6.66 23.02
CA ASN A 60 -11.90 7.09 22.98
C ASN A 60 -12.67 6.37 21.86
N LYS A 61 -14.01 6.40 21.96
CA LYS A 61 -14.92 5.75 20.99
C LYS A 61 -14.71 6.25 19.56
N SER A 62 -14.40 7.53 19.36
CA SER A 62 -14.15 8.11 18.03
C SER A 62 -12.90 7.48 17.39
N THR A 63 -11.78 7.40 18.10
CA THR A 63 -10.54 6.77 17.63
C THR A 63 -10.74 5.28 17.35
N MET A 64 -11.53 4.59 18.19
CA MET A 64 -11.87 3.18 17.98
C MET A 64 -12.62 2.98 16.66
N ILE A 65 -13.67 3.76 16.39
CA ILE A 65 -14.43 3.66 15.12
C ILE A 65 -13.53 3.99 13.92
N LYS A 66 -12.77 5.08 14.00
CA LYS A 66 -11.86 5.51 12.92
C LYS A 66 -10.80 4.44 12.63
N GLY A 67 -10.16 3.89 13.67
CA GLY A 67 -9.18 2.82 13.53
C GLY A 67 -9.79 1.52 12.98
N ALA A 68 -11.02 1.18 13.40
CA ALA A 68 -11.73 0.01 12.87
C ALA A 68 -12.03 0.16 11.37
N VAL A 69 -12.49 1.33 10.93
CA VAL A 69 -12.70 1.62 9.49
C VAL A 69 -11.40 1.47 8.71
N LEU A 70 -10.29 2.01 9.22
CA LEU A 70 -8.96 1.84 8.60
C LEU A 70 -8.56 0.37 8.54
N GLY A 71 -8.79 -0.40 9.61
CA GLY A 71 -8.48 -1.83 9.68
C GLY A 71 -9.27 -2.67 8.67
N ILE A 72 -10.54 -2.32 8.42
CA ILE A 72 -11.36 -2.98 7.39
C ILE A 72 -10.78 -2.71 5.99
N PHE A 73 -10.52 -1.44 5.63
CA PHE A 73 -9.91 -1.12 4.33
C PHE A 73 -8.55 -1.79 4.17
N LEU A 74 -7.75 -1.79 5.22
CA LEU A 74 -6.44 -2.40 5.24
C LEU A 74 -6.52 -3.90 4.98
N TYR A 75 -7.38 -4.61 5.73
CA TYR A 75 -7.54 -6.05 5.55
C TYR A 75 -8.03 -6.41 4.15
N LEU A 76 -9.06 -5.71 3.65
CA LEU A 76 -9.61 -5.96 2.32
C LEU A 76 -8.56 -5.71 1.21
N ALA A 77 -7.80 -4.61 1.33
CA ALA A 77 -6.73 -4.31 0.38
C ALA A 77 -5.67 -5.41 0.38
N PHE A 78 -5.17 -5.81 1.54
CA PHE A 78 -4.19 -6.89 1.64
C PHE A 78 -4.74 -8.25 1.22
N ALA A 79 -6.01 -8.54 1.47
CA ALA A 79 -6.62 -9.80 1.02
C ALA A 79 -6.59 -9.88 -0.52
N LEU A 80 -7.02 -8.83 -1.20
CA LEU A 80 -6.97 -8.76 -2.66
C LEU A 80 -5.53 -8.79 -3.19
N GLN A 81 -4.60 -8.07 -2.53
CA GLN A 81 -3.18 -8.03 -2.90
C GLN A 81 -2.53 -9.41 -2.77
N THR A 82 -2.68 -10.06 -1.60
CA THR A 82 -1.98 -11.31 -1.31
C THR A 82 -2.59 -12.49 -2.08
N VAL A 83 -3.91 -12.52 -2.25
CA VAL A 83 -4.55 -13.50 -3.15
C VAL A 83 -4.14 -13.24 -4.61
N GLY A 84 -4.13 -11.98 -5.03
CA GLY A 84 -3.69 -11.59 -6.38
C GLY A 84 -2.25 -12.01 -6.67
N LEU A 85 -1.37 -11.91 -5.68
CA LEU A 85 0.04 -12.28 -5.82
C LEU A 85 0.26 -13.79 -6.15
N GLN A 86 -0.70 -14.66 -5.83
CA GLN A 86 -0.63 -16.07 -6.23
C GLN A 86 -0.70 -16.27 -7.77
N PHE A 87 -1.20 -15.29 -8.50
CA PHE A 87 -1.48 -15.37 -9.94
C PHE A 87 -0.69 -14.37 -10.78
N THR A 88 0.15 -13.53 -10.14
CA THR A 88 0.99 -12.54 -10.80
C THR A 88 2.39 -12.51 -10.18
N THR A 89 3.29 -11.69 -10.70
CA THR A 89 4.64 -11.56 -10.13
C THR A 89 4.70 -10.46 -9.08
N PRO A 90 5.65 -10.53 -8.12
CA PRO A 90 5.82 -9.49 -7.11
C PRO A 90 6.03 -8.08 -7.69
N SER A 91 6.84 -7.96 -8.76
CA SER A 91 7.05 -6.68 -9.44
C SER A 91 5.75 -6.13 -10.03
N LYS A 92 4.96 -6.95 -10.74
CA LYS A 92 3.67 -6.52 -11.29
C LYS A 92 2.69 -6.15 -10.18
N ASN A 93 2.62 -6.95 -9.12
CA ASN A 93 1.77 -6.69 -7.95
C ASN A 93 2.13 -5.34 -7.32
N ALA A 94 3.42 -5.02 -7.18
CA ALA A 94 3.88 -3.74 -6.65
C ALA A 94 3.48 -2.54 -7.53
N PHE A 95 3.68 -2.63 -8.85
CA PHE A 95 3.29 -1.55 -9.77
C PHE A 95 1.78 -1.35 -9.85
N LEU A 96 1.00 -2.43 -9.88
CA LEU A 96 -0.47 -2.34 -9.91
C LEU A 96 -1.02 -1.78 -8.59
N THR A 97 -0.42 -2.13 -7.45
CA THR A 97 -0.77 -1.56 -6.14
C THR A 97 -0.52 -0.04 -6.12
N ALA A 98 0.61 0.43 -6.67
CA ALA A 98 0.96 1.85 -6.69
C ALA A 98 -0.02 2.74 -7.47
N VAL A 99 -0.91 2.16 -8.28
CA VAL A 99 -2.02 2.90 -8.93
C VAL A 99 -2.96 3.55 -7.89
N ASN A 100 -2.94 3.09 -6.63
CA ASN A 100 -3.69 3.72 -5.53
C ASN A 100 -3.46 5.23 -5.45
N VAL A 101 -2.26 5.70 -5.78
CA VAL A 101 -1.87 7.12 -5.75
C VAL A 101 -2.66 7.95 -6.74
N VAL A 102 -2.92 7.40 -7.93
CA VAL A 102 -3.74 8.07 -8.94
C VAL A 102 -5.23 8.10 -8.52
N ILE A 103 -5.67 7.11 -7.74
CA ILE A 103 -7.07 7.00 -7.27
C ILE A 103 -7.36 7.99 -6.13
N VAL A 104 -6.40 8.28 -5.25
CA VAL A 104 -6.58 9.18 -4.09
C VAL A 104 -7.15 10.55 -4.46
N PRO A 105 -6.68 11.27 -5.50
CA PRO A 105 -7.28 12.53 -5.93
C PRO A 105 -8.76 12.44 -6.32
N PHE A 106 -9.18 11.34 -6.94
CA PHE A 106 -10.58 11.11 -7.32
C PHE A 106 -11.47 10.87 -6.09
N ILE A 107 -10.96 10.16 -5.07
CA ILE A 107 -11.65 10.03 -3.79
C ILE A 107 -11.82 11.41 -3.15
N ALA A 108 -10.79 12.24 -3.17
CA ALA A 108 -10.86 13.61 -2.65
C ALA A 108 -11.85 14.47 -3.44
N PHE A 109 -11.95 14.30 -4.77
CA PHE A 109 -12.98 14.98 -5.58
C PHE A 109 -14.39 14.62 -5.12
N VAL A 110 -14.68 13.34 -4.95
CA VAL A 110 -16.02 12.87 -4.57
C VAL A 110 -16.37 13.33 -3.15
N ILE A 111 -15.44 13.19 -2.19
CA ILE A 111 -15.70 13.43 -0.76
C ILE A 111 -15.67 14.92 -0.41
N TYR A 112 -14.71 15.67 -0.96
CA TYR A 112 -14.56 17.10 -0.68
C TYR A 112 -15.17 18.00 -1.75
N LYS A 113 -15.77 17.43 -2.82
CA LYS A 113 -16.35 18.15 -3.98
C LYS A 113 -15.36 19.14 -4.63
N ARG A 114 -14.05 18.85 -4.54
CA ARG A 114 -13.02 19.65 -5.19
C ARG A 114 -13.00 19.37 -6.70
N LYS A 115 -12.58 20.34 -7.51
CA LYS A 115 -12.41 20.12 -8.97
C LYS A 115 -11.22 19.18 -9.22
N ILE A 116 -11.37 18.24 -10.16
CA ILE A 116 -10.26 17.42 -10.67
C ILE A 116 -9.39 18.33 -11.56
N ASP A 117 -8.10 18.24 -11.35
CA ASP A 117 -7.11 18.92 -12.17
C ASP A 117 -6.86 18.13 -13.46
N ILE A 118 -6.52 18.84 -14.55
CA ILE A 118 -6.21 18.19 -15.84
C ILE A 118 -5.02 17.24 -15.73
N TYR A 119 -4.05 17.55 -14.90
CA TYR A 119 -2.88 16.68 -14.67
C TYR A 119 -3.25 15.38 -13.96
N GLU A 120 -4.21 15.44 -13.01
CA GLU A 120 -4.77 14.26 -12.36
C GLU A 120 -5.47 13.35 -13.38
N LEU A 121 -6.22 13.94 -14.31
CA LEU A 121 -6.89 13.20 -15.38
C LEU A 121 -5.88 12.58 -16.37
N MET A 122 -4.88 13.34 -16.79
CA MET A 122 -3.80 12.83 -17.66
C MET A 122 -3.03 11.69 -16.99
N GLY A 123 -2.71 11.83 -15.69
CA GLY A 123 -2.09 10.78 -14.91
C GLY A 123 -2.95 9.50 -14.87
N ALA A 124 -4.27 9.64 -14.64
CA ALA A 124 -5.18 8.49 -14.63
C ALA A 124 -5.19 7.74 -15.96
N VAL A 125 -5.30 8.47 -17.09
CA VAL A 125 -5.28 7.87 -18.44
C VAL A 125 -3.94 7.15 -18.68
N LEU A 126 -2.82 7.80 -18.37
CA LEU A 126 -1.49 7.23 -18.57
C LEU A 126 -1.27 5.98 -17.68
N ALA A 127 -1.75 6.01 -16.42
CA ALA A 127 -1.72 4.85 -15.54
C ALA A 127 -2.53 3.68 -16.11
N MET A 128 -3.74 3.94 -16.63
CA MET A 128 -4.57 2.91 -17.27
C MET A 128 -3.87 2.27 -18.48
N VAL A 129 -3.20 3.06 -19.31
CA VAL A 129 -2.41 2.54 -20.45
C VAL A 129 -1.24 1.68 -19.92
N GLY A 130 -0.52 2.15 -18.90
CA GLY A 130 0.58 1.39 -18.28
C GLY A 130 0.11 0.05 -17.69
N VAL A 131 -1.01 0.05 -16.97
CA VAL A 131 -1.67 -1.16 -16.44
C VAL A 131 -2.05 -2.11 -17.60
N GLY A 132 -2.65 -1.59 -18.67
CA GLY A 132 -2.98 -2.39 -19.84
C GLY A 132 -1.75 -3.10 -20.43
N ILE A 133 -0.64 -2.39 -20.60
CA ILE A 133 0.62 -2.97 -21.11
C ILE A 133 1.18 -4.04 -20.18
N LEU A 134 1.12 -3.81 -18.85
CA LEU A 134 1.59 -4.77 -17.84
C LEU A 134 0.73 -6.05 -17.80
N SER A 135 -0.59 -5.90 -17.88
CA SER A 135 -1.53 -6.96 -17.52
C SER A 135 -2.06 -7.72 -18.71
N LEU A 136 -2.22 -7.07 -19.89
CA LEU A 136 -2.78 -7.73 -21.06
C LEU A 136 -1.79 -8.70 -21.71
N LYS A 137 -2.23 -9.94 -21.86
CA LYS A 137 -1.56 -10.94 -22.70
C LYS A 137 -1.91 -10.71 -24.17
N LEU A 138 -1.10 -11.24 -25.10
CA LEU A 138 -1.38 -11.20 -26.53
C LEU A 138 -2.73 -11.86 -26.91
N SER A 139 -3.21 -12.81 -26.09
CA SER A 139 -4.52 -13.47 -26.21
C SER A 139 -5.69 -12.61 -25.74
N ALA A 140 -5.49 -11.36 -25.31
CA ALA A 140 -6.46 -10.50 -24.65
C ALA A 140 -7.08 -11.08 -23.35
N GLU A 141 -6.49 -12.14 -22.80
CA GLU A 141 -6.91 -12.69 -21.51
C GLU A 141 -6.47 -11.78 -20.37
N ILE A 142 -7.41 -11.45 -19.48
CA ILE A 142 -7.14 -10.68 -18.27
C ILE A 142 -6.59 -11.63 -17.22
N ASN A 143 -5.41 -11.31 -16.65
CA ASN A 143 -4.88 -12.05 -15.53
C ASN A 143 -5.67 -11.72 -14.26
N ILE A 144 -6.25 -12.74 -13.62
CA ILE A 144 -7.06 -12.57 -12.40
C ILE A 144 -6.24 -11.96 -11.25
N GLY A 145 -4.95 -12.28 -11.14
CA GLY A 145 -4.06 -11.70 -10.15
C GLY A 145 -3.87 -10.19 -10.32
N ASP A 146 -3.73 -9.76 -11.58
CA ASP A 146 -3.62 -8.34 -11.92
C ASP A 146 -4.94 -7.61 -11.59
N LEU A 147 -6.10 -8.22 -11.88
CA LEU A 147 -7.41 -7.64 -11.56
C LEU A 147 -7.63 -7.52 -10.04
N LEU A 148 -7.29 -8.56 -9.28
CA LEU A 148 -7.37 -8.52 -7.81
C LEU A 148 -6.42 -7.45 -7.24
N THR A 149 -5.22 -7.33 -7.79
CA THR A 149 -4.25 -6.30 -7.37
C THR A 149 -4.74 -4.90 -7.70
N LEU A 150 -5.39 -4.69 -8.83
CA LEU A 150 -6.05 -3.41 -9.11
C LEU A 150 -7.19 -3.12 -8.12
N GLY A 151 -7.96 -4.14 -7.75
CA GLY A 151 -8.96 -4.02 -6.68
C GLY A 151 -8.32 -3.60 -5.34
N CYS A 152 -7.14 -4.14 -5.00
CA CYS A 152 -6.44 -3.74 -3.79
C CYS A 152 -6.00 -2.27 -3.83
N ALA A 153 -5.64 -1.74 -5.01
CA ALA A 153 -5.26 -0.33 -5.16
C ALA A 153 -6.39 0.63 -4.72
N PHE A 154 -7.65 0.30 -4.99
CA PHE A 154 -8.80 1.05 -4.45
C PHE A 154 -8.85 0.97 -2.92
N GLY A 155 -8.69 -0.22 -2.35
CA GLY A 155 -8.68 -0.40 -0.89
C GLY A 155 -7.58 0.42 -0.22
N PHE A 156 -6.36 0.40 -0.73
CA PHE A 156 -5.26 1.22 -0.23
C PHE A 156 -5.47 2.71 -0.46
N ALA A 157 -6.07 3.11 -1.57
CA ALA A 157 -6.41 4.51 -1.81
C ALA A 157 -7.39 5.05 -0.74
N PHE A 158 -8.43 4.30 -0.41
CA PHE A 158 -9.33 4.64 0.70
C PHE A 158 -8.60 4.65 2.03
N HIS A 159 -7.74 3.67 2.30
CA HIS A 159 -6.97 3.61 3.52
C HIS A 159 -6.06 4.84 3.68
N ILE A 160 -5.27 5.19 2.66
CA ILE A 160 -4.36 6.36 2.68
C ILE A 160 -5.16 7.66 2.88
N PHE A 161 -6.26 7.84 2.14
CA PHE A 161 -7.11 9.00 2.24
C PHE A 161 -7.71 9.17 3.64
N TYR A 162 -8.33 8.12 4.18
CA TYR A 162 -8.94 8.18 5.51
C TYR A 162 -7.91 8.22 6.64
N THR A 163 -6.73 7.62 6.49
CA THR A 163 -5.62 7.77 7.44
C THR A 163 -5.23 9.25 7.56
N ALA A 164 -5.00 9.94 6.46
CA ALA A 164 -4.66 11.37 6.44
C ALA A 164 -5.78 12.24 7.03
N LYS A 165 -7.04 11.85 6.84
CA LYS A 165 -8.20 12.54 7.43
C LYS A 165 -8.29 12.32 8.94
N TYR A 166 -8.18 11.08 9.40
CA TYR A 166 -8.45 10.71 10.80
C TYR A 166 -7.31 11.04 11.74
N VAL A 167 -6.05 11.02 11.25
CA VAL A 167 -4.89 11.32 12.07
C VAL A 167 -4.82 12.79 12.52
N LYS A 168 -5.59 13.69 11.88
CA LYS A 168 -5.68 15.11 12.26
C LYS A 168 -6.25 15.26 13.67
N ASP A 169 -7.27 14.45 14.01
CA ASP A 169 -8.03 14.54 15.25
C ASP A 169 -7.80 13.35 16.18
N SER A 170 -6.83 12.47 15.87
CA SER A 170 -6.59 11.26 16.64
C SER A 170 -5.10 11.04 16.88
N ASP A 171 -4.77 10.30 17.93
CA ASP A 171 -3.40 9.87 18.18
C ASP A 171 -2.96 8.81 17.16
N PRO A 172 -1.86 9.03 16.41
CA PRO A 172 -1.40 8.11 15.37
C PRO A 172 -1.15 6.69 15.86
N VAL A 173 -0.59 6.55 17.07
CA VAL A 173 -0.26 5.25 17.66
C VAL A 173 -1.54 4.47 17.96
N SER A 174 -2.53 5.15 18.56
CA SER A 174 -3.82 4.54 18.88
C SER A 174 -4.59 4.15 17.61
N LEU A 175 -4.55 4.97 16.55
CA LEU A 175 -5.13 4.62 15.26
C LEU A 175 -4.45 3.38 14.66
N THR A 176 -3.11 3.34 14.67
CA THR A 176 -2.36 2.20 14.15
C THR A 176 -2.68 0.93 14.92
N LEU A 177 -2.76 1.02 16.25
CA LEU A 177 -3.07 -0.13 17.09
C LEU A 177 -4.47 -0.69 16.78
N ILE A 178 -5.50 0.16 16.72
CA ILE A 178 -6.88 -0.30 16.46
C ILE A 178 -7.03 -0.86 15.05
N GLN A 179 -6.40 -0.26 14.03
CA GLN A 179 -6.47 -0.81 12.67
C GLN A 179 -5.80 -2.19 12.58
N MET A 180 -4.66 -2.42 13.28
CA MET A 180 -4.03 -3.73 13.34
C MET A 180 -4.90 -4.75 14.07
N MET A 181 -5.48 -4.37 15.22
CA MET A 181 -6.40 -5.23 15.96
C MET A 181 -7.61 -5.63 15.11
N THR A 182 -8.21 -4.67 14.41
CA THR A 182 -9.38 -4.95 13.55
C THR A 182 -9.00 -5.88 12.41
N ALA A 183 -7.88 -5.62 11.72
CA ALA A 183 -7.41 -6.48 10.64
C ALA A 183 -7.03 -7.90 11.15
N ALA A 184 -6.44 -8.00 12.35
CA ALA A 184 -6.13 -9.28 12.96
C ALA A 184 -7.39 -10.09 13.29
N VAL A 185 -8.40 -9.45 13.89
CA VAL A 185 -9.69 -10.11 14.19
C VAL A 185 -10.33 -10.62 12.91
N ILE A 186 -10.41 -9.80 11.86
CA ILE A 186 -10.97 -10.24 10.57
C ILE A 186 -10.14 -11.40 10.00
N GLY A 187 -8.80 -11.31 10.04
CA GLY A 187 -7.92 -12.36 9.55
C GLY A 187 -8.12 -13.69 10.26
N VAL A 188 -8.18 -13.69 11.59
CA VAL A 188 -8.44 -14.90 12.38
C VAL A 188 -9.83 -15.47 12.06
N VAL A 189 -10.85 -14.64 12.00
CA VAL A 189 -12.22 -15.08 11.64
C VAL A 189 -12.23 -15.73 10.27
N VAL A 190 -11.57 -15.15 9.27
CA VAL A 190 -11.51 -15.72 7.91
C VAL A 190 -10.77 -17.06 7.89
N VAL A 191 -9.62 -17.19 8.59
CA VAL A 191 -8.87 -18.46 8.71
C VAL A 191 -9.77 -19.56 9.31
N LEU A 192 -10.50 -19.23 10.39
CA LEU A 192 -11.43 -20.18 11.03
C LEU A 192 -12.56 -20.59 10.09
N PHE A 193 -13.19 -19.64 9.39
CA PHE A 193 -14.26 -19.95 8.43
C PHE A 193 -13.79 -20.78 7.24
N LYS A 194 -12.54 -20.59 6.81
CA LYS A 194 -11.93 -21.37 5.73
C LYS A 194 -11.44 -22.75 6.18
N GLY A 195 -11.37 -23.01 7.48
CA GLY A 195 -10.81 -24.24 8.02
C GLY A 195 -9.28 -24.34 7.87
N GLU A 196 -8.59 -23.23 7.60
CA GLU A 196 -7.15 -23.18 7.34
C GLU A 196 -6.33 -23.08 8.64
N THR A 197 -6.68 -23.90 9.64
CA THR A 197 -6.11 -23.83 11.00
C THR A 197 -4.80 -24.60 11.14
N SER A 198 -4.42 -25.42 10.17
CA SER A 198 -3.19 -26.19 10.19
C SER A 198 -2.02 -25.34 9.68
N PHE A 199 -1.11 -24.97 10.58
CA PHE A 199 0.11 -24.24 10.23
C PHE A 199 1.27 -25.22 10.14
N ILE A 200 1.87 -25.35 8.96
CA ILE A 200 3.13 -26.09 8.79
C ILE A 200 4.26 -25.11 9.07
N ILE A 201 4.97 -25.31 10.20
CA ILE A 201 6.03 -24.40 10.62
C ILE A 201 7.34 -24.82 9.96
N GLU A 202 7.66 -24.19 8.82
CA GLU A 202 8.96 -24.29 8.18
C GLU A 202 9.77 -23.00 8.44
N LYS A 203 11.11 -23.13 8.57
CA LYS A 203 11.96 -21.99 8.91
C LYS A 203 11.84 -20.82 7.93
N GLY A 204 11.85 -21.11 6.62
CA GLY A 204 11.73 -20.07 5.58
C GLY A 204 10.42 -19.28 5.67
N GLY A 205 9.29 -20.00 5.78
CA GLY A 205 7.97 -19.39 5.93
C GLY A 205 7.85 -18.58 7.21
N MET A 206 8.41 -19.08 8.33
CA MET A 206 8.35 -18.36 9.60
C MET A 206 9.16 -17.05 9.57
N TYR A 207 10.36 -17.05 8.98
CA TYR A 207 11.16 -15.82 8.87
C TYR A 207 10.49 -14.78 7.99
N SER A 208 9.93 -15.18 6.85
CA SER A 208 9.19 -14.26 5.98
C SER A 208 7.94 -13.70 6.64
N LEU A 209 7.17 -14.53 7.37
CA LEU A 209 5.99 -14.10 8.12
C LEU A 209 6.36 -13.15 9.27
N LEU A 210 7.42 -13.42 10.00
CA LEU A 210 7.94 -12.52 11.04
C LEU A 210 8.39 -11.18 10.45
N TYR A 211 9.10 -11.20 9.31
CA TYR A 211 9.47 -9.99 8.60
C TYR A 211 8.24 -9.17 8.20
N LEU A 212 7.22 -9.80 7.62
CA LEU A 212 5.96 -9.14 7.27
C LEU A 212 5.26 -8.55 8.49
N GLY A 213 5.19 -9.29 9.60
CA GLY A 213 4.55 -8.84 10.83
C GLY A 213 5.27 -7.69 11.50
N VAL A 214 6.59 -7.79 11.67
CA VAL A 214 7.40 -6.80 12.39
C VAL A 214 7.67 -5.57 11.54
N PHE A 215 8.28 -5.75 10.38
CA PHE A 215 8.75 -4.63 9.56
C PHE A 215 7.64 -4.10 8.66
N SER A 216 7.08 -4.94 7.77
CA SER A 216 6.13 -4.51 6.75
C SER A 216 4.75 -4.13 7.31
N THR A 217 4.40 -4.65 8.49
CA THR A 217 3.12 -4.33 9.15
C THR A 217 3.33 -3.37 10.32
N THR A 218 4.06 -3.75 11.36
CA THR A 218 4.15 -2.96 12.60
C THR A 218 4.87 -1.64 12.36
N ILE A 219 6.13 -1.71 11.95
CA ILE A 219 7.01 -0.53 11.81
C ILE A 219 6.51 0.36 10.68
N ALA A 220 6.25 -0.20 9.51
CA ALA A 220 5.87 0.56 8.32
C ALA A 220 4.55 1.33 8.51
N TYR A 221 3.50 0.70 9.05
CA TYR A 221 2.22 1.39 9.28
C TYR A 221 2.27 2.42 10.42
N LEU A 222 3.09 2.17 11.45
CA LEU A 222 3.32 3.16 12.49
C LEU A 222 4.03 4.40 11.91
N LEU A 223 5.10 4.19 11.13
CA LEU A 223 5.81 5.28 10.45
C LEU A 223 4.90 6.04 9.49
N GLN A 224 4.12 5.33 8.66
CA GLN A 224 3.16 5.93 7.75
C GLN A 224 2.15 6.81 8.49
N THR A 225 1.49 6.28 9.52
CA THR A 225 0.43 7.02 10.24
C THR A 225 1.00 8.25 10.94
N VAL A 226 2.18 8.13 11.56
CA VAL A 226 2.87 9.27 12.19
C VAL A 226 3.28 10.32 11.15
N ALA A 227 3.83 9.89 10.01
CA ALA A 227 4.26 10.78 8.94
C ALA A 227 3.08 11.52 8.29
N GLN A 228 1.96 10.84 8.07
CA GLN A 228 0.75 11.45 7.50
C GLN A 228 0.10 12.52 8.41
N LYS A 229 0.49 12.60 9.67
CA LYS A 229 0.15 13.75 10.53
C LYS A 229 0.95 15.01 10.18
N MET A 230 2.13 14.85 9.58
CA MET A 230 3.08 15.94 9.33
C MET A 230 3.07 16.43 7.87
N ILE A 231 2.56 15.62 6.95
CA ILE A 231 2.54 15.94 5.52
C ILE A 231 1.18 15.68 4.89
N THR A 232 0.93 16.30 3.73
CA THR A 232 -0.34 16.17 3.02
C THR A 232 -0.52 14.76 2.45
N GLU A 233 -1.77 14.34 2.26
CA GLU A 233 -2.13 13.06 1.64
C GLU A 233 -1.47 12.88 0.26
N THR A 234 -1.49 13.91 -0.56
CA THR A 234 -0.87 13.93 -1.90
C THR A 234 0.64 13.65 -1.84
N LYS A 235 1.36 14.38 -0.97
CA LYS A 235 2.81 14.20 -0.83
C LYS A 235 3.15 12.83 -0.22
N ALA A 236 2.34 12.35 0.71
CA ALA A 236 2.49 11.00 1.26
C ALA A 236 2.33 9.94 0.16
N ALA A 237 1.31 10.08 -0.67
CA ALA A 237 1.03 9.18 -1.77
C ALA A 237 2.19 9.10 -2.77
N ILE A 238 2.79 10.23 -3.18
CA ILE A 238 3.96 10.26 -4.09
C ILE A 238 5.13 9.46 -3.50
N ILE A 239 5.46 9.71 -2.23
CA ILE A 239 6.63 9.05 -1.61
C ILE A 239 6.36 7.56 -1.47
N LEU A 240 5.17 7.18 -1.01
CA LEU A 240 4.79 5.78 -0.85
C LEU A 240 4.77 5.02 -2.18
N SER A 241 4.39 5.66 -3.29
CA SER A 241 4.37 5.01 -4.60
C SER A 241 5.74 4.52 -5.08
N THR A 242 6.82 5.04 -4.50
CA THR A 242 8.16 4.52 -4.77
C THR A 242 8.35 3.08 -4.29
N GLU A 243 7.41 2.53 -3.50
CA GLU A 243 7.38 1.11 -3.12
C GLU A 243 7.41 0.18 -4.34
N SER A 244 6.79 0.59 -5.46
CA SER A 244 6.78 -0.19 -6.69
C SER A 244 8.16 -0.33 -7.32
N PHE A 245 8.97 0.74 -7.30
CA PHE A 245 10.36 0.69 -7.73
C PHE A 245 11.19 -0.25 -6.85
N TRP A 246 11.06 -0.11 -5.52
CA TRP A 246 11.75 -0.98 -4.57
C TRP A 246 11.28 -2.43 -4.66
N GLY A 247 9.97 -2.66 -4.88
CA GLY A 247 9.41 -3.99 -5.11
C GLY A 247 10.04 -4.68 -6.31
N MET A 248 10.19 -3.98 -7.42
CA MET A 248 10.89 -4.50 -8.60
C MET A 248 12.36 -4.78 -8.31
N VAL A 249 13.08 -3.85 -7.68
CA VAL A 249 14.51 -4.02 -7.37
C VAL A 249 14.74 -5.26 -6.50
N PHE A 250 13.94 -5.42 -5.42
CA PHE A 250 14.08 -6.57 -4.53
C PHE A 250 13.62 -7.88 -5.19
N SER A 251 12.59 -7.84 -6.03
CA SER A 251 12.10 -9.02 -6.74
C SER A 251 13.13 -9.58 -7.73
N VAL A 252 13.72 -8.70 -8.52
CA VAL A 252 14.82 -9.09 -9.42
C VAL A 252 16.04 -9.59 -8.64
N ALA A 253 16.42 -8.89 -7.55
CA ALA A 253 17.65 -9.21 -6.82
C ALA A 253 17.54 -10.48 -5.94
N ILE A 254 16.34 -10.84 -5.45
CA ILE A 254 16.16 -11.91 -4.47
C ILE A 254 15.45 -13.13 -5.06
N LEU A 255 14.49 -12.90 -5.97
CA LEU A 255 13.68 -13.96 -6.59
C LEU A 255 14.09 -14.27 -8.03
N ASP A 256 15.15 -13.62 -8.53
CA ASP A 256 15.61 -13.77 -9.93
C ASP A 256 14.48 -13.57 -10.96
N GLU A 257 13.55 -12.62 -10.67
CA GLU A 257 12.41 -12.34 -11.54
C GLU A 257 12.86 -11.77 -12.89
N ASP A 258 12.48 -12.45 -13.99
CA ASP A 258 12.78 -12.00 -15.33
C ASP A 258 12.08 -10.68 -15.69
N MET A 259 12.86 -9.67 -16.04
CA MET A 259 12.37 -8.39 -16.51
C MET A 259 11.99 -8.42 -17.97
N THR A 260 10.71 -8.44 -18.28
CA THR A 260 10.24 -8.33 -19.67
C THR A 260 10.19 -6.85 -20.12
N ILE A 261 10.38 -6.61 -21.43
CA ILE A 261 10.26 -5.27 -22.01
C ILE A 261 8.89 -4.66 -21.71
N LYS A 262 7.81 -5.44 -21.69
CA LYS A 262 6.47 -4.99 -21.31
C LYS A 262 6.42 -4.49 -19.87
N MET A 263 7.09 -5.18 -18.94
CA MET A 263 7.17 -4.75 -17.53
C MET A 263 7.88 -3.41 -17.42
N VAL A 264 8.99 -3.23 -18.12
CA VAL A 264 9.74 -1.97 -18.11
C VAL A 264 8.90 -0.81 -18.67
N ILE A 265 8.26 -1.00 -19.83
CA ILE A 265 7.43 0.03 -20.46
C ILE A 265 6.23 0.37 -19.57
N GLY A 266 5.50 -0.63 -19.11
CA GLY A 266 4.34 -0.43 -18.22
C GLY A 266 4.71 0.27 -16.92
N ALA A 267 5.83 -0.13 -16.30
CA ALA A 267 6.38 0.48 -15.10
C ALA A 267 6.73 1.98 -15.32
N ILE A 268 7.42 2.30 -16.42
CA ILE A 268 7.77 3.69 -16.78
C ILE A 268 6.49 4.52 -16.97
N LEU A 269 5.47 3.98 -17.64
CA LEU A 269 4.20 4.69 -17.84
C LEU A 269 3.46 4.96 -16.53
N ILE A 270 3.40 3.96 -15.62
CA ILE A 270 2.76 4.13 -14.31
C ILE A 270 3.54 5.14 -13.45
N LEU A 271 4.86 5.05 -13.37
CA LEU A 271 5.67 6.02 -12.65
C LEU A 271 5.54 7.43 -13.23
N SER A 272 5.51 7.56 -14.56
CA SER A 272 5.28 8.84 -15.23
C SER A 272 3.88 9.39 -14.93
N ALA A 273 2.86 8.53 -14.89
CA ALA A 273 1.50 8.89 -14.52
C ALA A 273 1.42 9.47 -13.10
N ILE A 274 2.10 8.82 -12.15
CA ILE A 274 2.20 9.27 -10.76
C ILE A 274 2.87 10.64 -10.70
N ILE A 275 4.02 10.81 -11.36
CA ILE A 275 4.75 12.08 -11.36
C ILE A 275 3.90 13.20 -11.97
N ILE A 276 3.24 12.96 -13.10
CA ILE A 276 2.39 13.97 -13.78
C ILE A 276 1.22 14.37 -12.89
N SER A 277 0.49 13.39 -12.36
CA SER A 277 -0.69 13.61 -11.52
C SER A 277 -0.36 14.44 -10.28
N GLU A 278 0.77 14.17 -9.64
CA GLU A 278 1.10 14.69 -8.34
C GLU A 278 1.93 15.98 -8.41
N THR A 279 2.87 16.09 -9.33
CA THR A 279 3.74 17.28 -9.43
C THR A 279 3.09 18.43 -10.17
N LYS A 280 2.01 18.17 -10.95
CA LYS A 280 1.32 19.17 -11.80
C LYS A 280 2.26 19.94 -12.73
N LEU A 281 3.42 19.36 -13.03
CA LEU A 281 4.48 19.86 -13.90
C LEU A 281 4.68 21.41 -13.83
N PRO A 282 5.09 21.97 -12.69
CA PRO A 282 5.23 23.42 -12.54
C PRO A 282 6.23 24.02 -13.54
N PHE A 283 7.13 23.20 -14.10
CA PHE A 283 8.10 23.58 -15.11
C PHE A 283 7.46 24.08 -16.42
N LEU A 284 6.28 23.57 -16.81
CA LEU A 284 5.58 24.00 -18.03
C LEU A 284 4.86 25.33 -17.85
N LYS A 285 4.51 25.72 -16.62
CA LYS A 285 3.89 27.03 -16.35
C LYS A 285 4.92 28.19 -16.40
N LYS A 286 6.18 27.91 -16.06
CA LYS A 286 7.22 28.96 -16.01
C LYS A 286 7.68 29.41 -17.39
N ASN A 287 7.57 28.57 -18.43
CA ASN A 287 7.96 28.95 -19.78
C ASN A 287 6.88 29.79 -20.51
N LYS A 288 5.59 29.59 -20.21
CA LYS A 288 4.52 30.43 -20.81
C LYS A 288 4.53 31.89 -20.33
N LEU A 289 5.10 32.18 -19.18
CA LEU A 289 5.24 33.57 -18.68
C LEU A 289 6.50 34.28 -19.21
N LYS A 290 7.46 33.54 -19.79
CA LYS A 290 8.66 34.12 -20.42
C LYS A 290 8.50 34.39 -21.92
N GLU A 291 7.46 33.86 -22.57
CA GLU A 291 7.15 34.12 -23.99
C GLU A 291 6.16 35.28 -24.18
N ILE A 292 5.67 35.87 -23.07
CA ILE A 292 4.70 37.01 -23.11
C ILE A 292 5.34 38.29 -22.55
N THR A 293 6.60 38.26 -22.15
CA THR A 293 7.40 39.44 -21.80
C THR A 293 8.57 39.61 -22.76
#